data_9ef57874736d6d322bc57a972db55bfe
#
_entry.id   9ef57874736d6d322bc57a972db55bfe
#
_cell.length_a   1.000
_cell.length_b   1.000
_cell.length_c   1.000
_cell.angle_alpha   90.00
_cell.angle_beta   90.00
_cell.angle_gamma   90.00
#
_symmetry.space_group_name_H-M   'P 1'
#
loop_
_entity.id
_entity.type
_entity.pdbx_description
1 polymer ?
#
loop_
_entity_poly.entity_id
_entity_poly.type
_entity_poly.pdbx_seq_one_letter_code
_entity_poly.pdbx_strand_id
1 'polypeptide(L)'
;MMRRRWTGQRITVSPLALGLILIALAFALVALWLLLHRTPVSAPALPSTTWPDHALTPGAVDPAVTDADICEHGWAPGNPPRHGGDLTYSKAARHTSAAIKEDAFAEYHLTNPHDGGQSWEVDHLVPLALGGRDAIENLWPESRTGDQLNAWAKDRLEYRLYRLVCDPPPGEVRVA
;
A
#
# COMPACT_ATOMS: atom_id res chain seq x y z
N MET A 1 54.46 -57.82 12.64
CA MET A 1 53.01 -57.62 12.46
C MET A 1 52.40 -57.38 13.81
N MET A 2 52.13 -56.11 14.15
CA MET A 2 51.45 -55.69 15.42
C MET A 2 49.94 -55.58 15.19
N ARG A 3 49.17 -56.49 15.80
CA ARG A 3 47.72 -56.46 15.85
C ARG A 3 47.29 -55.44 16.92
N ARG A 4 46.70 -54.25 16.50
CA ARG A 4 46.03 -53.34 17.44
C ARG A 4 44.75 -54.05 17.96
N ARG A 5 44.71 -54.30 19.27
CA ARG A 5 43.47 -54.73 19.96
C ARG A 5 42.61 -53.46 20.12
N TRP A 6 41.45 -53.42 19.50
CA TRP A 6 40.41 -52.49 19.81
C TRP A 6 39.75 -52.88 21.13
N THR A 7 40.01 -52.11 22.20
CA THR A 7 39.27 -52.25 23.45
C THR A 7 37.98 -51.47 23.31
N GLY A 8 36.89 -52.15 23.00
CA GLY A 8 35.54 -51.56 22.93
C GLY A 8 35.12 -51.09 24.31
N GLN A 9 35.26 -49.77 24.57
CA GLN A 9 34.72 -49.15 25.76
C GLN A 9 33.19 -49.12 25.63
N ARG A 10 32.47 -49.89 26.45
CA ARG A 10 31.02 -49.83 26.53
C ARG A 10 30.61 -48.53 27.23
N ILE A 11 30.00 -47.63 26.51
CA ILE A 11 29.42 -46.42 27.09
C ILE A 11 28.13 -46.84 27.79
N THR A 12 28.13 -46.90 29.12
CA THR A 12 26.92 -47.10 29.93
C THR A 12 26.31 -45.76 30.26
N VAL A 13 25.17 -45.47 29.63
CA VAL A 13 24.39 -44.26 29.96
C VAL A 13 23.57 -44.56 31.21
N SER A 14 23.62 -43.67 32.22
CA SER A 14 22.79 -43.85 33.41
C SER A 14 21.29 -43.71 33.07
N PRO A 15 20.41 -44.44 33.79
CA PRO A 15 18.97 -44.35 33.54
C PRO A 15 18.43 -42.91 33.62
N LEU A 16 19.02 -42.13 34.50
CA LEU A 16 18.66 -40.72 34.70
C LEU A 16 19.07 -39.86 33.48
N ALA A 17 20.25 -40.09 32.92
CA ALA A 17 20.71 -39.41 31.73
C ALA A 17 19.87 -39.80 30.49
N LEU A 18 19.48 -41.06 30.37
CA LEU A 18 18.61 -41.53 29.31
C LEU A 18 17.22 -40.87 29.39
N GLY A 19 16.65 -40.77 30.61
CA GLY A 19 15.38 -40.06 30.84
C GLY A 19 15.42 -38.59 30.42
N LEU A 20 16.48 -37.85 30.77
CA LEU A 20 16.65 -36.46 30.39
C LEU A 20 16.78 -36.26 28.88
N ILE A 21 17.50 -37.17 28.20
CA ILE A 21 17.63 -37.14 26.73
C ILE A 21 16.27 -37.35 26.06
N LEU A 22 15.46 -38.32 26.53
CA LEU A 22 14.14 -38.56 25.97
C LEU A 22 13.18 -37.37 26.16
N ILE A 23 13.23 -36.74 27.33
CA ILE A 23 12.45 -35.51 27.60
C ILE A 23 12.88 -34.39 26.65
N ALA A 24 14.17 -34.15 26.49
CA ALA A 24 14.68 -33.10 25.58
C ALA A 24 14.27 -33.38 24.11
N LEU A 25 14.33 -34.64 23.67
CA LEU A 25 13.87 -35.04 22.34
C LEU A 25 12.36 -34.79 22.14
N ALA A 26 11.54 -35.11 23.16
CA ALA A 26 10.10 -34.86 23.12
C ALA A 26 9.79 -33.37 22.97
N PHE A 27 10.46 -32.52 23.76
CA PHE A 27 10.31 -31.05 23.61
C PHE A 27 10.75 -30.54 22.23
N ALA A 28 11.88 -31.06 21.71
CA ALA A 28 12.37 -30.71 20.38
C ALA A 28 11.36 -31.12 19.27
N LEU A 29 10.76 -32.28 19.37
CA LEU A 29 9.75 -32.75 18.42
C LEU A 29 8.46 -31.90 18.50
N VAL A 30 8.01 -31.54 19.70
CA VAL A 30 6.84 -30.64 19.88
C VAL A 30 7.14 -29.27 19.30
N ALA A 31 8.32 -28.70 19.59
CA ALA A 31 8.71 -27.40 19.03
C ALA A 31 8.78 -27.44 17.50
N LEU A 32 9.36 -28.50 16.93
CA LEU A 32 9.42 -28.71 15.49
C LEU A 32 8.01 -28.84 14.89
N TRP A 33 7.14 -29.62 15.56
CA TRP A 33 5.75 -29.76 15.13
C TRP A 33 5.01 -28.44 15.13
N LEU A 34 5.14 -27.63 16.19
CA LEU A 34 4.55 -26.29 16.28
C LEU A 34 5.10 -25.34 15.20
N LEU A 35 6.37 -25.45 14.85
CA LEU A 35 6.97 -24.67 13.76
C LEU A 35 6.43 -25.07 12.38
N LEU A 36 6.30 -26.38 12.13
CA LEU A 36 5.83 -26.92 10.85
C LEU A 36 4.32 -26.75 10.65
N HIS A 37 3.54 -26.68 11.75
CA HIS A 37 2.09 -26.53 11.73
C HIS A 37 1.65 -25.11 12.09
N ARG A 38 2.55 -24.12 12.02
CA ARG A 38 2.13 -22.72 12.02
C ARG A 38 1.28 -22.49 10.79
N THR A 39 -0.04 -22.52 10.96
CA THR A 39 -0.93 -21.97 9.93
C THR A 39 -0.52 -20.52 9.71
N PRO A 40 -0.18 -20.11 8.48
CA PRO A 40 -0.01 -18.70 8.22
C PRO A 40 -1.32 -18.02 8.66
N VAL A 41 -1.21 -17.06 9.58
CA VAL A 41 -2.34 -16.17 9.86
C VAL A 41 -2.57 -15.45 8.54
N SER A 42 -3.58 -15.89 7.80
CA SER A 42 -3.99 -15.19 6.60
C SER A 42 -4.39 -13.79 7.05
N ALA A 43 -3.66 -12.79 6.60
CA ALA A 43 -4.11 -11.42 6.77
C ALA A 43 -5.56 -11.33 6.25
N PRO A 44 -6.46 -10.61 6.93
CA PRO A 44 -7.81 -10.42 6.42
C PRO A 44 -7.70 -9.90 4.98
N ALA A 45 -8.42 -10.53 4.06
CA ALA A 45 -8.45 -10.08 2.68
C ALA A 45 -8.95 -8.64 2.67
N LEU A 46 -8.20 -7.75 2.02
CA LEU A 46 -8.64 -6.38 1.82
C LEU A 46 -9.99 -6.40 1.08
N PRO A 47 -10.93 -5.52 1.42
CA PRO A 47 -12.18 -5.41 0.67
C PRO A 47 -11.86 -5.12 -0.80
N SER A 48 -12.72 -5.58 -1.71
CA SER A 48 -12.54 -5.37 -3.16
C SER A 48 -12.65 -3.90 -3.56
N THR A 49 -13.36 -3.12 -2.76
CA THR A 49 -13.51 -1.67 -2.92
C THR A 49 -13.55 -1.02 -1.55
N THR A 50 -12.98 0.19 -1.44
CA THR A 50 -13.22 1.08 -0.32
C THR A 50 -13.86 2.36 -0.85
N TRP A 51 -14.77 2.89 -0.07
CA TRP A 51 -15.27 4.25 -0.23
C TRP A 51 -14.57 5.15 0.77
N PRO A 52 -14.29 6.40 0.41
CA PRO A 52 -13.76 7.34 1.38
C PRO A 52 -14.75 7.52 2.53
N ASP A 53 -14.27 7.37 3.75
CA ASP A 53 -15.02 7.72 4.95
C ASP A 53 -14.81 9.21 5.23
N HIS A 54 -15.85 10.02 5.10
CA HIS A 54 -15.75 11.45 5.30
C HIS A 54 -15.37 11.87 6.73
N ALA A 55 -15.43 10.97 7.70
CA ALA A 55 -14.92 11.23 9.04
C ALA A 55 -13.37 11.10 9.10
N LEU A 56 -12.81 10.20 8.28
CA LEU A 56 -11.37 9.98 8.18
C LEU A 56 -10.75 10.84 7.08
N THR A 57 -11.40 10.89 5.93
CA THR A 57 -10.98 11.64 4.74
C THR A 57 -12.07 12.64 4.34
N PRO A 58 -12.17 13.77 5.05
CA PRO A 58 -13.17 14.81 4.71
C PRO A 58 -12.90 15.48 3.35
N GLY A 59 -11.70 15.29 2.83
CA GLY A 59 -11.20 16.02 1.67
C GLY A 59 -10.62 17.38 2.05
N ALA A 60 -9.58 17.80 1.34
CA ALA A 60 -8.95 19.10 1.55
C ALA A 60 -8.56 19.73 0.23
N VAL A 61 -8.79 21.04 0.12
CA VAL A 61 -8.34 21.87 -0.99
C VAL A 61 -7.24 22.83 -0.53
N ASP A 62 -6.38 23.21 -1.44
CA ASP A 62 -5.42 24.29 -1.20
C ASP A 62 -6.01 25.59 -1.75
N PRO A 63 -6.40 26.53 -0.86
CA PRO A 63 -7.04 27.77 -1.29
C PRO A 63 -6.08 28.74 -2.02
N ALA A 64 -4.79 28.45 -2.02
CA ALA A 64 -3.79 29.24 -2.75
C ALA A 64 -3.67 28.82 -4.22
N VAL A 65 -4.21 27.64 -4.59
CA VAL A 65 -4.13 27.11 -5.95
C VAL A 65 -5.22 27.71 -6.82
N THR A 66 -4.82 28.22 -7.97
CA THR A 66 -5.71 28.85 -8.95
C THR A 66 -5.88 27.97 -10.19
N ASP A 67 -6.90 28.23 -11.00
CA ASP A 67 -7.07 27.57 -12.31
C ASP A 67 -5.83 27.71 -13.19
N ALA A 68 -5.14 28.86 -13.11
CA ALA A 68 -3.91 29.10 -13.87
C ALA A 68 -2.82 28.11 -13.45
N ASP A 69 -2.64 27.90 -12.14
CA ASP A 69 -1.65 26.93 -11.62
C ASP A 69 -1.93 25.52 -12.12
N ILE A 70 -3.20 25.12 -12.10
CA ILE A 70 -3.64 23.80 -12.56
C ILE A 70 -3.45 23.65 -14.07
N CYS A 71 -3.91 24.66 -14.84
CA CYS A 71 -4.05 24.53 -16.29
C CYS A 71 -2.75 24.81 -17.05
N GLU A 72 -1.88 25.67 -16.53
CA GLU A 72 -0.60 25.99 -17.18
C GLU A 72 0.35 24.79 -17.21
N HIS A 73 0.32 23.94 -16.17
CA HIS A 73 1.20 22.79 -16.04
C HIS A 73 0.66 21.49 -16.65
N GLY A 74 -0.61 21.48 -17.10
CA GLY A 74 -1.24 20.33 -17.76
C GLY A 74 -1.59 19.18 -16.82
N TRP A 75 -2.25 18.17 -17.38
CA TRP A 75 -2.65 16.96 -16.65
C TRP A 75 -1.44 16.05 -16.37
N ALA A 76 -1.56 15.28 -15.29
CA ALA A 76 -0.59 14.27 -14.84
C ALA A 76 -0.41 13.07 -15.81
N PRO A 77 0.09 11.95 -15.36
CA PRO A 77 1.11 11.13 -16.00
C PRO A 77 0.84 10.78 -17.46
N GLY A 78 1.87 10.92 -18.30
CA GLY A 78 1.83 10.59 -19.72
C GLY A 78 1.48 11.73 -20.67
N ASN A 79 0.98 12.86 -20.19
CA ASN A 79 0.77 14.05 -21.01
C ASN A 79 1.97 15.00 -20.93
N PRO A 80 2.49 15.48 -22.04
CA PRO A 80 3.50 16.51 -22.01
C PRO A 80 2.92 17.78 -21.37
N PRO A 81 3.69 18.53 -20.58
CA PRO A 81 3.26 19.80 -20.05
C PRO A 81 2.93 20.75 -21.20
N ARG A 82 1.83 21.49 -21.09
CA ARG A 82 1.37 22.38 -22.16
C ARG A 82 2.28 23.58 -22.42
N HIS A 83 3.04 23.98 -21.44
CA HIS A 83 3.86 25.20 -21.47
C HIS A 83 5.32 24.99 -21.05
N GLY A 84 5.94 23.90 -21.51
CA GLY A 84 7.40 23.71 -21.38
C GLY A 84 7.94 23.53 -19.96
N GLY A 85 7.09 23.37 -18.98
CA GLY A 85 7.49 23.00 -17.62
C GLY A 85 7.77 21.51 -17.50
N ASP A 86 8.80 21.12 -16.75
CA ASP A 86 9.21 19.74 -16.59
C ASP A 86 8.24 18.87 -15.77
N LEU A 87 7.33 19.51 -15.00
CA LEU A 87 6.41 18.83 -14.09
C LEU A 87 4.98 19.35 -14.27
N THR A 88 4.01 18.42 -14.27
CA THR A 88 2.60 18.77 -14.12
C THR A 88 2.36 19.31 -12.70
N TYR A 89 1.34 20.13 -12.53
CA TYR A 89 0.98 20.66 -11.20
C TYR A 89 0.82 19.53 -10.17
N SER A 90 0.03 18.51 -10.48
CA SER A 90 -0.21 17.37 -9.58
C SER A 90 1.07 16.62 -9.21
N LYS A 91 2.04 16.56 -10.11
CA LYS A 91 3.34 15.93 -9.81
C LYS A 91 4.21 16.81 -8.92
N ALA A 92 4.20 18.12 -9.16
CA ALA A 92 4.93 19.09 -8.34
C ALA A 92 4.34 19.21 -6.93
N ALA A 93 3.01 19.16 -6.80
CA ALA A 93 2.31 19.28 -5.54
C ALA A 93 2.38 18.01 -4.67
N ARG A 94 2.72 16.84 -5.25
CA ARG A 94 2.73 15.55 -4.55
C ARG A 94 4.00 15.37 -3.72
N HIS A 95 3.83 15.31 -2.42
CA HIS A 95 4.90 15.06 -1.43
C HIS A 95 4.59 13.86 -0.53
N THR A 96 3.52 13.11 -0.83
CA THR A 96 3.09 11.94 -0.06
C THR A 96 4.22 10.91 0.06
N SER A 97 4.77 10.78 1.27
CA SER A 97 5.84 9.83 1.58
C SER A 97 5.30 8.40 1.77
N ALA A 98 6.22 7.42 1.82
CA ALA A 98 5.85 6.05 2.17
C ALA A 98 5.20 5.97 3.57
N ALA A 99 5.69 6.74 4.55
CA ALA A 99 5.13 6.77 5.88
C ALA A 99 3.68 7.28 5.89
N ILE A 100 3.39 8.36 5.18
CA ILE A 100 2.03 8.90 5.05
C ILE A 100 1.09 7.88 4.39
N LYS A 101 1.58 7.07 3.45
CA LYS A 101 0.78 5.99 2.85
C LYS A 101 0.43 4.91 3.86
N GLU A 102 1.37 4.53 4.73
CA GLU A 102 1.09 3.59 5.81
C GLU A 102 0.05 4.16 6.79
N ASP A 103 0.16 5.45 7.15
CA ASP A 103 -0.79 6.12 8.02
C ASP A 103 -2.20 6.12 7.40
N ALA A 104 -2.33 6.41 6.10
CA ALA A 104 -3.61 6.37 5.40
C ALA A 104 -4.25 4.97 5.43
N PHE A 105 -3.48 3.90 5.24
CA PHE A 105 -3.99 2.53 5.41
C PHE A 105 -4.39 2.24 6.86
N ALA A 106 -3.58 2.68 7.83
CA ALA A 106 -3.84 2.46 9.25
C ALA A 106 -5.12 3.16 9.74
N GLU A 107 -5.40 4.39 9.28
CA GLU A 107 -6.64 5.12 9.59
C GLU A 107 -7.89 4.35 9.14
N TYR A 108 -7.80 3.63 8.03
CA TYR A 108 -8.87 2.77 7.52
C TYR A 108 -8.86 1.36 8.11
N HIS A 109 -8.03 1.09 9.12
CA HIS A 109 -7.85 -0.24 9.71
C HIS A 109 -7.46 -1.31 8.69
N LEU A 110 -6.76 -0.92 7.63
CA LEU A 110 -6.26 -1.77 6.57
C LEU A 110 -4.75 -1.95 6.69
N THR A 111 -4.24 -3.00 6.07
CA THR A 111 -2.80 -3.22 5.94
C THR A 111 -2.39 -2.93 4.50
N ASN A 112 -1.39 -2.08 4.31
CA ASN A 112 -0.82 -1.84 2.99
C ASN A 112 -0.27 -3.15 2.41
N PRO A 113 -0.70 -3.61 1.24
CA PRO A 113 -0.23 -4.87 0.65
C PRO A 113 1.22 -4.82 0.16
N HIS A 114 1.83 -3.64 0.05
CA HIS A 114 3.20 -3.44 -0.44
C HIS A 114 3.48 -4.10 -1.81
N ASP A 115 2.45 -4.18 -2.65
CA ASP A 115 2.52 -4.82 -3.98
C ASP A 115 2.92 -3.86 -5.10
N GLY A 116 3.49 -2.72 -4.76
CA GLY A 116 3.86 -1.68 -5.72
C GLY A 116 2.67 -0.94 -6.31
N GLY A 117 1.52 -0.95 -5.63
CA GLY A 117 0.30 -0.29 -6.08
C GLY A 117 -0.46 -1.08 -7.14
N GLN A 118 -0.29 -2.41 -7.20
CA GLN A 118 -1.00 -3.25 -8.19
C GLN A 118 -2.46 -3.44 -7.82
N SER A 119 -2.77 -3.69 -6.54
CA SER A 119 -4.13 -3.91 -6.08
C SER A 119 -4.76 -2.70 -5.41
N TRP A 120 -3.94 -1.86 -4.79
CA TRP A 120 -4.35 -0.67 -4.04
C TRP A 120 -3.42 0.49 -4.28
N GLU A 121 -3.97 1.71 -4.16
CA GLU A 121 -3.19 2.93 -4.08
C GLU A 121 -3.69 3.81 -2.94
N VAL A 122 -2.84 4.73 -2.49
CA VAL A 122 -3.28 5.85 -1.65
C VAL A 122 -3.49 7.02 -2.59
N ASP A 123 -4.73 7.44 -2.67
CA ASP A 123 -5.14 8.49 -3.59
C ASP A 123 -5.77 9.68 -2.86
N HIS A 124 -5.90 10.80 -3.57
CA HIS A 124 -6.47 12.04 -3.06
C HIS A 124 -7.98 12.07 -3.33
N LEU A 125 -8.80 12.27 -2.29
CA LEU A 125 -10.25 12.41 -2.45
C LEU A 125 -10.59 13.62 -3.34
N VAL A 126 -10.00 14.76 -3.04
CA VAL A 126 -9.96 15.91 -3.95
C VAL A 126 -8.66 15.81 -4.74
N PRO A 127 -8.71 15.62 -6.06
CA PRO A 127 -7.52 15.42 -6.87
C PRO A 127 -6.55 16.59 -6.81
N LEU A 128 -5.24 16.31 -6.72
CA LEU A 128 -4.23 17.35 -6.83
C LEU A 128 -4.37 18.15 -8.11
N ALA A 129 -4.72 17.49 -9.22
CA ALA A 129 -4.96 18.12 -10.51
C ALA A 129 -6.17 19.08 -10.52
N LEU A 130 -6.95 19.14 -9.44
CA LEU A 130 -8.09 20.03 -9.25
C LEU A 130 -7.93 20.90 -8.00
N GLY A 131 -6.70 21.12 -7.54
CA GLY A 131 -6.40 21.94 -6.37
C GLY A 131 -6.56 21.23 -5.03
N GLY A 132 -6.65 19.91 -5.02
CA GLY A 132 -6.61 19.13 -3.80
C GLY A 132 -5.29 19.31 -3.06
N ARG A 133 -5.34 19.22 -1.73
CA ARG A 133 -4.17 19.33 -0.85
C ARG A 133 -3.49 17.99 -0.71
N ASP A 134 -2.15 17.98 -0.71
CA ASP A 134 -1.36 16.78 -0.38
C ASP A 134 -1.21 16.64 1.14
N ALA A 135 -2.28 16.20 1.79
CA ALA A 135 -2.37 16.07 3.25
C ALA A 135 -3.21 14.85 3.63
N ILE A 136 -2.97 14.29 4.81
CA ILE A 136 -3.58 13.02 5.24
C ILE A 136 -5.11 13.07 5.22
N GLU A 137 -5.72 14.18 5.59
CA GLU A 137 -7.16 14.40 5.56
C GLU A 137 -7.78 14.38 4.15
N ASN A 138 -6.96 14.31 3.12
CA ASN A 138 -7.35 14.19 1.72
C ASN A 138 -6.93 12.84 1.11
N LEU A 139 -6.31 11.96 1.89
CA LEU A 139 -5.78 10.69 1.41
C LEU A 139 -6.62 9.52 1.91
N TRP A 140 -6.79 8.53 1.05
CA TRP A 140 -7.49 7.29 1.40
C TRP A 140 -6.97 6.11 0.58
N PRO A 141 -7.04 4.88 1.13
CA PRO A 141 -6.68 3.69 0.36
C PRO A 141 -7.79 3.37 -0.64
N GLU A 142 -7.47 3.39 -1.91
CA GLU A 142 -8.38 3.10 -3.00
C GLU A 142 -8.02 1.80 -3.72
N SER A 143 -9.00 0.95 -3.99
CA SER A 143 -8.78 -0.30 -4.71
C SER A 143 -8.65 -0.06 -6.21
N ARG A 144 -7.67 -0.71 -6.82
CA ARG A 144 -7.52 -0.79 -8.29
C ARG A 144 -8.30 -1.95 -8.91
N THR A 145 -8.80 -2.85 -8.05
CA THR A 145 -9.55 -4.04 -8.47
C THR A 145 -10.98 -3.97 -7.96
N GLY A 146 -11.83 -4.86 -8.43
CA GLY A 146 -13.21 -4.95 -7.97
C GLY A 146 -14.21 -4.43 -8.98
N ASP A 147 -15.24 -3.75 -8.51
CA ASP A 147 -16.37 -3.29 -9.32
C ASP A 147 -16.04 -2.06 -10.19
N GLN A 148 -17.10 -1.39 -10.67
CA GLN A 148 -16.96 -0.22 -11.55
C GLN A 148 -16.45 1.04 -10.86
N LEU A 149 -16.40 1.05 -9.52
CA LEU A 149 -16.02 2.20 -8.71
C LEU A 149 -14.63 1.96 -8.07
N ASN A 150 -13.65 1.81 -8.90
CA ASN A 150 -12.24 1.61 -8.52
C ASN A 150 -11.39 2.80 -8.98
N ALA A 151 -10.11 2.81 -8.60
CA ALA A 151 -9.16 3.87 -8.94
C ALA A 151 -9.17 4.27 -10.42
N TRP A 152 -9.27 3.30 -11.33
CA TRP A 152 -9.35 3.57 -12.77
C TRP A 152 -10.62 4.34 -13.18
N ALA A 153 -11.72 4.11 -12.47
CA ALA A 153 -12.97 4.85 -12.72
C ALA A 153 -12.83 6.28 -12.21
N LYS A 154 -12.21 6.46 -11.04
CA LYS A 154 -11.94 7.77 -10.45
C LYS A 154 -10.96 8.57 -11.33
N ASP A 155 -9.86 7.99 -11.79
CA ASP A 155 -8.91 8.63 -12.72
C ASP A 155 -9.60 9.20 -13.97
N ARG A 156 -10.54 8.43 -14.56
CA ARG A 156 -11.30 8.91 -15.73
C ARG A 156 -12.21 10.08 -15.40
N LEU A 157 -12.84 10.07 -14.22
CA LEU A 157 -13.66 11.18 -13.74
C LEU A 157 -12.81 12.43 -13.51
N GLU A 158 -11.68 12.29 -12.83
CA GLU A 158 -10.74 13.38 -12.56
C GLU A 158 -10.24 14.02 -13.85
N TYR A 159 -9.85 13.20 -14.82
CA TYR A 159 -9.44 13.71 -16.14
C TYR A 159 -10.55 14.49 -16.84
N ARG A 160 -11.81 14.01 -16.76
CA ARG A 160 -12.95 14.73 -17.32
C ARG A 160 -13.17 16.07 -16.61
N LEU A 161 -13.13 16.08 -15.28
CA LEU A 161 -13.28 17.32 -14.49
C LEU A 161 -12.15 18.31 -14.79
N TYR A 162 -10.90 17.84 -14.85
CA TYR A 162 -9.78 18.66 -15.27
C TYR A 162 -10.01 19.30 -16.66
N ARG A 163 -10.52 18.51 -17.63
CA ARG A 163 -10.85 19.03 -18.95
C ARG A 163 -11.93 20.10 -18.93
N LEU A 164 -12.93 19.97 -18.06
CA LEU A 164 -13.98 20.99 -17.91
C LEU A 164 -13.43 22.30 -17.32
N VAL A 165 -12.41 22.21 -16.46
CA VAL A 165 -11.74 23.39 -15.89
C VAL A 165 -10.81 24.04 -16.93
N CYS A 166 -9.92 23.26 -17.53
CA CYS A 166 -8.81 23.79 -18.32
C CYS A 166 -9.06 23.83 -19.84
N ASP A 167 -9.87 22.94 -20.36
CA ASP A 167 -10.04 22.77 -21.81
C ASP A 167 -11.40 22.14 -22.12
N PRO A 168 -12.49 22.86 -21.78
CA PRO A 168 -13.82 22.30 -21.98
C PRO A 168 -14.07 22.02 -23.46
N PRO A 169 -14.73 20.88 -23.79
CA PRO A 169 -15.15 20.59 -25.16
C PRO A 169 -16.04 21.70 -25.72
N PRO A 170 -16.07 21.88 -27.05
CA PRO A 170 -16.94 22.88 -27.67
C PRO A 170 -18.39 22.69 -27.26
N GLY A 171 -19.00 23.73 -26.69
CA GLY A 171 -20.38 23.73 -26.21
C GLY A 171 -20.55 23.32 -24.74
N GLU A 172 -19.52 22.90 -24.04
CA GLU A 172 -19.54 22.73 -22.58
C GLU A 172 -19.09 24.00 -21.85
N VAL A 173 -19.72 24.27 -20.70
CA VAL A 173 -19.38 25.45 -19.89
C VAL A 173 -18.15 25.12 -19.05
N ARG A 174 -17.20 26.04 -19.01
CA ARG A 174 -16.05 25.95 -18.10
C ARG A 174 -16.55 26.00 -16.65
N VAL A 175 -16.08 25.06 -15.86
CA VAL A 175 -16.34 25.03 -14.41
C VAL A 175 -15.23 25.82 -13.73
N ALA A 176 -15.61 26.87 -12.98
CA ALA A 176 -14.70 27.67 -12.17
C ALA A 176 -14.69 27.21 -10.72
#